data_0b9a5870f77dcd98edd72b93c3f93723
#
_entry.id   0b9a5870f77dcd98edd72b93c3f93723
#
_cell.length_a   1.000
_cell.length_b   1.000
_cell.length_c   1.000
_cell.angle_alpha   90.00
_cell.angle_beta   90.00
_cell.angle_gamma   90.00
#
_symmetry.space_group_name_H-M   'P 1'
#
loop_
_entity.id
_entity.type
_entity.pdbx_description
1 polymer ?
#
loop_
_entity_poly.entity_id
_entity_poly.type
_entity_poly.pdbx_seq_one_letter_code
_entity_poly.pdbx_strand_id
1 'polypeptide(L)'
;MRTALFVSFLLGVAALPAQDREFGTPVNTTLTKMRAEPEAYKNVKVRFTVQFASLGQISNPFFTKFTPADFTNFYAWADEQAIWQEQAYADVFGMLFLSKTHPKLERLYQMRLYERVQIVGVVRNTFQGEPWIEVTDFELMSGQLDTAVLTHLYRGERLMEQRLWQRAIAELSLAPGAGVPEHALRATHRNLGICLLRMGEAQAAMSYLESAAELAHGQDLEIENLLAMAKNQPSEAIDRTVDSRGLKDSERPMWEAFDGDKEPRSKVRMMR
;
A
#
# COMPACT_ATOMS: atom_id res chain seq x y z
N MET A 1 -32.50 -56.14 36.21
CA MET A 1 -31.71 -55.98 34.98
C MET A 1 -31.69 -54.50 34.64
N ARG A 2 -30.55 -53.80 34.85
CA ARG A 2 -30.38 -52.39 34.52
C ARG A 2 -29.36 -52.33 33.39
N THR A 3 -29.81 -51.97 32.19
CA THR A 3 -28.99 -51.79 30.98
C THR A 3 -28.40 -50.38 31.01
N ALA A 4 -27.08 -50.26 31.10
CA ALA A 4 -26.34 -48.98 31.00
C ALA A 4 -26.05 -48.73 29.52
N LEU A 5 -26.50 -47.56 29.02
CA LEU A 5 -26.20 -47.06 27.68
C LEU A 5 -24.91 -46.29 27.73
N PHE A 6 -23.86 -46.77 27.09
CA PHE A 6 -22.61 -46.02 26.88
C PHE A 6 -22.78 -45.14 25.63
N VAL A 7 -22.80 -43.83 25.83
CA VAL A 7 -22.72 -42.84 24.75
C VAL A 7 -21.24 -42.47 24.56
N SER A 8 -20.65 -42.97 23.48
CA SER A 8 -19.29 -42.60 23.08
C SER A 8 -19.32 -41.23 22.37
N PHE A 9 -18.77 -40.23 23.03
CA PHE A 9 -18.55 -38.91 22.44
C PHE A 9 -17.26 -38.96 21.60
N LEU A 10 -17.36 -39.03 20.28
CA LEU A 10 -16.23 -38.84 19.35
C LEU A 10 -15.91 -37.34 19.25
N LEU A 11 -14.90 -36.91 19.98
CA LEU A 11 -14.26 -35.59 19.79
C LEU A 11 -13.52 -35.62 18.44
N GLY A 12 -14.14 -35.05 17.42
CA GLY A 12 -13.46 -34.73 16.16
C GLY A 12 -12.40 -33.66 16.38
N VAL A 13 -11.15 -34.06 16.50
CA VAL A 13 -10.02 -33.16 16.43
C VAL A 13 -9.92 -32.68 14.98
N ALA A 14 -10.33 -31.45 14.72
CA ALA A 14 -10.07 -30.79 13.44
C ALA A 14 -8.54 -30.72 13.26
N ALA A 15 -8.00 -31.51 12.36
CA ALA A 15 -6.61 -31.47 11.98
C ALA A 15 -6.36 -30.14 11.25
N LEU A 16 -5.70 -29.19 11.91
CA LEU A 16 -5.15 -28.00 11.24
C LEU A 16 -4.16 -28.47 10.16
N PRO A 17 -4.16 -27.85 8.99
CA PRO A 17 -3.27 -28.24 7.91
C PRO A 17 -1.81 -28.21 8.37
N ALA A 18 -1.08 -29.29 8.11
CA ALA A 18 0.28 -29.54 8.61
C ALA A 18 1.30 -28.47 8.21
N GLN A 19 1.02 -27.66 7.18
CA GLN A 19 1.89 -26.60 6.70
C GLN A 19 2.04 -25.41 7.68
N ASP A 20 1.07 -25.17 8.55
CA ASP A 20 1.12 -24.04 9.49
C ASP A 20 2.07 -24.26 10.68
N ARG A 21 2.52 -25.49 10.91
CA ARG A 21 3.42 -25.83 12.04
C ARG A 21 4.91 -25.65 11.72
N GLU A 22 5.28 -25.61 10.43
CA GLU A 22 6.67 -25.63 9.99
C GLU A 22 7.40 -24.29 10.22
N PHE A 23 6.71 -23.15 10.17
CA PHE A 23 7.33 -21.80 10.20
C PHE A 23 6.98 -20.94 11.41
N GLY A 24 6.26 -21.48 12.40
CA GLY A 24 5.90 -20.74 13.62
C GLY A 24 4.92 -19.58 13.40
N THR A 25 4.91 -18.64 14.34
CA THR A 25 4.07 -17.43 14.26
C THR A 25 4.63 -16.45 13.23
N PRO A 26 3.78 -15.81 12.40
CA PRO A 26 4.26 -14.85 11.41
C PRO A 26 4.86 -13.59 12.06
N VAL A 27 5.98 -13.13 11.52
CA VAL A 27 6.61 -11.88 11.89
C VAL A 27 5.88 -10.73 11.18
N ASN A 28 5.44 -9.74 11.93
CA ASN A 28 4.85 -8.53 11.35
C ASN A 28 5.95 -7.67 10.72
N THR A 29 5.78 -7.31 9.45
CA THR A 29 6.74 -6.51 8.69
C THR A 29 6.01 -5.71 7.61
N THR A 30 6.73 -5.03 6.73
CA THR A 30 6.17 -4.38 5.53
C THR A 30 6.84 -4.92 4.27
N LEU A 31 6.16 -4.78 3.13
CA LEU A 31 6.74 -5.20 1.86
C LEU A 31 8.02 -4.41 1.55
N THR A 32 8.03 -3.12 1.87
CA THR A 32 9.21 -2.25 1.69
C THR A 32 10.42 -2.75 2.47
N LYS A 33 10.25 -3.16 3.74
CA LYS A 33 11.34 -3.73 4.55
C LYS A 33 11.87 -5.03 3.97
N MET A 34 10.97 -5.92 3.53
CA MET A 34 11.37 -7.19 2.93
C MET A 34 12.13 -6.99 1.61
N ARG A 35 11.75 -5.99 0.81
CA ARG A 35 12.46 -5.65 -0.44
C ARG A 35 13.82 -4.99 -0.18
N ALA A 36 13.95 -4.24 0.92
CA ALA A 36 15.23 -3.64 1.32
C ALA A 36 16.26 -4.69 1.79
N GLU A 37 15.80 -5.71 2.51
CA GLU A 37 16.66 -6.74 3.11
C GLU A 37 16.09 -8.15 2.86
N PRO A 38 15.98 -8.61 1.60
CA PRO A 38 15.26 -9.83 1.26
C PRO A 38 15.89 -11.10 1.86
N GLU A 39 17.22 -11.15 1.98
CA GLU A 39 17.93 -12.30 2.56
C GLU A 39 17.65 -12.48 4.06
N ALA A 40 17.38 -11.38 4.79
CA ALA A 40 17.03 -11.44 6.21
C ALA A 40 15.69 -12.15 6.46
N TYR A 41 14.81 -12.16 5.49
CA TYR A 41 13.49 -12.78 5.58
C TYR A 41 13.40 -14.16 4.93
N LYS A 42 14.46 -14.68 4.35
CA LYS A 42 14.47 -15.99 3.70
C LYS A 42 14.07 -17.11 4.67
N ASN A 43 13.08 -17.91 4.28
CA ASN A 43 12.43 -18.95 5.09
C ASN A 43 11.73 -18.43 6.36
N VAL A 44 11.37 -17.15 6.39
CA VAL A 44 10.59 -16.56 7.48
C VAL A 44 9.13 -16.50 7.06
N LYS A 45 8.23 -16.87 7.99
CA LYS A 45 6.79 -16.62 7.84
C LYS A 45 6.52 -15.17 8.24
N VAL A 46 5.88 -14.42 7.35
CA VAL A 46 5.67 -12.98 7.49
C VAL A 46 4.19 -12.62 7.39
N ARG A 47 3.82 -11.50 8.02
CA ARG A 47 2.52 -10.86 7.89
C ARG A 47 2.73 -9.41 7.50
N PHE A 48 2.11 -8.97 6.43
CA PHE A 48 2.21 -7.62 5.90
C PHE A 48 0.98 -7.24 5.10
N THR A 49 0.77 -5.96 4.88
CA THR A 49 -0.36 -5.44 4.10
C THR A 49 0.16 -4.91 2.76
N VAL A 50 -0.67 -5.05 1.73
CA VAL A 50 -0.40 -4.55 0.37
C VAL A 50 -1.67 -3.97 -0.23
N GLN A 51 -1.51 -3.19 -1.30
CA GLN A 51 -2.59 -2.73 -2.16
C GLN A 51 -2.56 -3.54 -3.46
N PHE A 52 -3.64 -4.25 -3.75
CA PHE A 52 -3.73 -5.11 -4.93
C PHE A 52 -3.67 -4.28 -6.22
N ALA A 53 -2.84 -4.71 -7.15
CA ALA A 53 -2.70 -4.07 -8.47
C ALA A 53 -3.40 -4.87 -9.57
N SER A 54 -2.98 -6.10 -9.81
CA SER A 54 -3.54 -6.96 -10.84
C SER A 54 -3.15 -8.42 -10.63
N LEU A 55 -3.84 -9.31 -11.33
CA LEU A 55 -3.38 -10.68 -11.49
C LEU A 55 -2.19 -10.70 -12.44
N GLY A 56 -1.23 -11.59 -12.17
CA GLY A 56 -0.07 -11.76 -13.01
C GLY A 56 -0.20 -12.98 -13.92
N GLN A 57 0.67 -13.04 -14.91
CA GLN A 57 0.86 -14.22 -15.75
C GLN A 57 2.28 -14.73 -15.55
N ILE A 58 2.41 -15.86 -14.85
CA ILE A 58 3.70 -16.53 -14.72
C ILE A 58 4.04 -17.12 -16.09
N SER A 59 5.02 -16.54 -16.75
CA SER A 59 5.44 -17.02 -18.07
C SER A 59 6.91 -17.48 -18.10
N ASN A 60 7.64 -17.35 -16.99
CA ASN A 60 9.07 -17.66 -16.97
C ASN A 60 9.32 -19.16 -16.76
N PRO A 61 9.93 -19.86 -17.73
CA PRO A 61 10.23 -21.29 -17.64
C PRO A 61 11.30 -21.61 -16.57
N PHE A 62 12.03 -20.62 -16.07
CA PHE A 62 13.05 -20.80 -15.03
C PHE A 62 12.48 -20.85 -13.61
N PHE A 63 11.20 -20.60 -13.40
CA PHE A 63 10.54 -20.80 -12.11
C PHE A 63 10.32 -22.29 -11.86
N THR A 64 11.26 -22.92 -11.21
CA THR A 64 11.15 -24.35 -10.87
C THR A 64 10.27 -24.60 -9.65
N LYS A 65 10.10 -23.61 -8.76
CA LYS A 65 9.30 -23.74 -7.54
C LYS A 65 7.86 -23.27 -7.71
N PHE A 66 7.66 -22.15 -8.38
CA PHE A 66 6.34 -21.57 -8.62
C PHE A 66 5.95 -21.77 -10.08
N THR A 67 5.50 -22.99 -10.39
CA THR A 67 5.12 -23.31 -11.77
C THR A 67 3.76 -22.72 -12.13
N PRO A 68 3.53 -22.32 -13.38
CA PRO A 68 2.20 -21.84 -13.81
C PRO A 68 1.08 -22.89 -13.67
N ALA A 69 1.43 -24.18 -13.57
CA ALA A 69 0.47 -25.25 -13.34
C ALA A 69 -0.10 -25.19 -11.91
N ASP A 70 0.76 -24.95 -10.93
CA ASP A 70 0.43 -25.09 -9.51
C ASP A 70 0.15 -23.76 -8.81
N PHE A 71 0.67 -22.65 -9.37
CA PHE A 71 0.59 -21.32 -8.77
C PHE A 71 0.01 -20.30 -9.73
N THR A 72 -0.62 -19.26 -9.16
CA THR A 72 -0.89 -17.99 -9.81
C THR A 72 -0.09 -16.92 -9.08
N ASN A 73 0.35 -15.89 -9.79
CA ASN A 73 0.94 -14.73 -9.15
C ASN A 73 0.03 -13.52 -9.28
N PHE A 74 0.28 -12.52 -8.44
CA PHE A 74 -0.39 -11.23 -8.53
C PHE A 74 0.59 -10.11 -8.21
N TYR A 75 0.22 -8.92 -8.64
CA TYR A 75 0.96 -7.69 -8.45
C TYR A 75 0.33 -6.86 -7.35
N ALA A 76 1.16 -6.21 -6.56
CA ALA A 76 0.70 -5.33 -5.49
C ALA A 76 1.72 -4.23 -5.21
N TRP A 77 1.25 -3.12 -4.65
CA TRP A 77 2.10 -2.10 -4.04
C TRP A 77 2.21 -2.35 -2.53
N ALA A 78 3.29 -1.87 -1.92
CA ALA A 78 3.36 -1.80 -0.47
C ALA A 78 2.22 -0.92 0.08
N ASP A 79 1.68 -1.26 1.25
CA ASP A 79 0.53 -0.53 1.82
C ASP A 79 0.84 0.95 2.07
N GLU A 80 2.07 1.24 2.48
CA GLU A 80 2.57 2.59 2.75
C GLU A 80 3.06 3.36 1.51
N GLN A 81 3.02 2.76 0.33
CA GLN A 81 3.55 3.34 -0.91
C GLN A 81 2.65 4.47 -1.43
N ALA A 82 3.25 5.61 -1.72
CA ALA A 82 2.55 6.79 -2.24
C ALA A 82 2.22 6.62 -3.74
N ILE A 83 1.27 5.74 -4.05
CA ILE A 83 0.95 5.35 -5.42
C ILE A 83 0.30 6.46 -6.26
N TRP A 84 0.01 7.62 -5.69
CA TRP A 84 -0.34 8.84 -6.44
C TRP A 84 0.88 9.51 -7.07
N GLN A 85 2.11 9.06 -6.74
CA GLN A 85 3.35 9.52 -7.37
C GLN A 85 3.75 8.56 -8.50
N GLU A 86 4.18 9.12 -9.64
CA GLU A 86 4.47 8.36 -10.85
C GLU A 86 5.50 7.24 -10.65
N GLN A 87 6.58 7.54 -9.94
CA GLN A 87 7.62 6.55 -9.67
C GLN A 87 7.13 5.42 -8.78
N ALA A 88 6.37 5.77 -7.72
CA ALA A 88 5.78 4.81 -6.81
C ALA A 88 4.72 3.95 -7.52
N TYR A 89 3.86 4.56 -8.33
CA TYR A 89 2.86 3.82 -9.11
C TYR A 89 3.49 2.81 -10.07
N ALA A 90 4.61 3.15 -10.70
CA ALA A 90 5.33 2.26 -11.61
C ALA A 90 6.11 1.14 -10.90
N ASP A 91 6.35 1.26 -9.60
CA ASP A 91 7.11 0.29 -8.80
C ASP A 91 6.19 -0.77 -8.18
N VAL A 92 5.64 -1.62 -9.03
CA VAL A 92 4.74 -2.71 -8.64
C VAL A 92 5.54 -3.97 -8.33
N PHE A 93 5.25 -4.60 -7.19
CA PHE A 93 5.86 -5.86 -6.80
C PHE A 93 5.04 -7.05 -7.32
N GLY A 94 5.67 -7.99 -8.02
CA GLY A 94 5.00 -9.10 -8.71
C GLY A 94 5.38 -10.50 -8.22
N MET A 95 6.15 -10.63 -7.12
CA MET A 95 6.65 -11.93 -6.65
C MET A 95 5.81 -12.49 -5.49
N LEU A 96 4.49 -12.35 -5.59
CA LEU A 96 3.47 -12.91 -4.69
C LEU A 96 2.82 -14.11 -5.38
N PHE A 97 2.98 -15.30 -4.82
CA PHE A 97 2.52 -16.55 -5.41
C PHE A 97 1.49 -17.23 -4.53
N LEU A 98 0.31 -17.52 -5.06
CA LEU A 98 -0.74 -18.28 -4.40
C LEU A 98 -0.93 -19.64 -5.09
N SER A 99 -1.02 -20.70 -4.31
CA SER A 99 -1.32 -22.03 -4.86
C SER A 99 -2.70 -22.05 -5.53
N LYS A 100 -2.81 -22.69 -6.67
CA LYS A 100 -4.10 -22.91 -7.37
C LYS A 100 -5.05 -23.85 -6.63
N THR A 101 -4.54 -24.57 -5.62
CA THR A 101 -5.35 -25.38 -4.72
C THR A 101 -5.82 -24.64 -3.47
N HIS A 102 -5.44 -23.35 -3.33
CA HIS A 102 -5.80 -22.56 -2.16
C HIS A 102 -7.32 -22.29 -2.10
N PRO A 103 -7.97 -22.45 -0.94
CA PRO A 103 -9.43 -22.30 -0.82
C PRO A 103 -9.94 -20.88 -1.12
N LYS A 104 -9.10 -19.87 -0.97
CA LYS A 104 -9.44 -18.46 -1.28
C LYS A 104 -9.03 -18.03 -2.71
N LEU A 105 -8.68 -18.97 -3.61
CA LEU A 105 -8.24 -18.63 -4.97
C LEU A 105 -9.27 -17.78 -5.73
N GLU A 106 -10.53 -18.18 -5.65
CA GLU A 106 -11.64 -17.47 -6.31
C GLU A 106 -11.75 -16.01 -5.79
N ARG A 107 -11.50 -15.82 -4.48
CA ARG A 107 -11.50 -14.48 -3.88
C ARG A 107 -10.38 -13.62 -4.43
N LEU A 108 -9.19 -14.20 -4.68
CA LEU A 108 -8.09 -13.48 -5.33
C LEU A 108 -8.48 -13.01 -6.74
N TYR A 109 -9.17 -13.85 -7.51
CA TYR A 109 -9.61 -13.50 -8.88
C TYR A 109 -10.70 -12.42 -8.92
N GLN A 110 -11.43 -12.24 -7.82
CA GLN A 110 -12.47 -11.21 -7.67
C GLN A 110 -11.95 -9.89 -7.07
N MET A 111 -10.66 -9.82 -6.72
CA MET A 111 -10.08 -8.60 -6.15
C MET A 111 -10.13 -7.45 -7.14
N ARG A 112 -10.39 -6.28 -6.59
CA ARG A 112 -10.42 -5.02 -7.34
C ARG A 112 -9.11 -4.27 -7.15
N LEU A 113 -8.77 -3.46 -8.13
CA LEU A 113 -7.64 -2.54 -8.08
C LEU A 113 -7.69 -1.68 -6.80
N TYR A 114 -6.57 -1.53 -6.13
CA TYR A 114 -6.36 -0.79 -4.87
C TYR A 114 -7.01 -1.42 -3.62
N GLU A 115 -7.67 -2.57 -3.71
CA GLU A 115 -8.12 -3.26 -2.49
C GLU A 115 -6.93 -3.56 -1.58
N ARG A 116 -7.07 -3.24 -0.29
CA ARG A 116 -6.03 -3.53 0.71
C ARG A 116 -6.16 -4.95 1.21
N VAL A 117 -5.05 -5.63 1.25
CA VAL A 117 -4.99 -7.05 1.57
C VAL A 117 -3.90 -7.30 2.60
N GLN A 118 -4.26 -7.86 3.74
CA GLN A 118 -3.30 -8.41 4.68
C GLN A 118 -2.90 -9.81 4.23
N ILE A 119 -1.62 -10.02 4.01
CA ILE A 119 -1.04 -11.29 3.54
C ILE A 119 -0.30 -11.96 4.68
N VAL A 120 -0.49 -13.27 4.79
CA VAL A 120 0.39 -14.18 5.52
C VAL A 120 1.10 -15.04 4.48
N GLY A 121 2.42 -15.08 4.52
CA GLY A 121 3.19 -15.84 3.54
C GLY A 121 4.56 -16.25 4.06
N VAL A 122 5.28 -17.02 3.27
CA VAL A 122 6.65 -17.46 3.56
C VAL A 122 7.57 -16.96 2.44
N VAL A 123 8.62 -16.27 2.81
CA VAL A 123 9.67 -15.87 1.86
C VAL A 123 10.49 -17.13 1.52
N ARG A 124 10.22 -17.73 0.38
CA ARG A 124 10.83 -19.03 -0.01
C ARG A 124 12.22 -18.90 -0.59
N ASN A 125 12.48 -17.79 -1.26
CA ASN A 125 13.76 -17.52 -1.91
C ASN A 125 13.90 -16.03 -2.19
N THR A 126 15.08 -15.66 -2.68
CA THR A 126 15.39 -14.34 -3.19
C THR A 126 15.94 -14.47 -4.60
N PHE A 127 15.61 -13.54 -5.47
CA PHE A 127 16.10 -13.53 -6.84
C PHE A 127 16.19 -12.08 -7.34
N GLN A 128 17.34 -11.71 -7.86
CA GLN A 128 17.64 -10.35 -8.35
C GLN A 128 17.35 -9.25 -7.31
N GLY A 129 17.60 -9.56 -6.03
CA GLY A 129 17.37 -8.62 -4.95
C GLY A 129 15.89 -8.48 -4.51
N GLU A 130 14.99 -9.33 -5.02
CA GLU A 130 13.57 -9.32 -4.65
C GLU A 130 13.18 -10.61 -3.92
N PRO A 131 12.35 -10.52 -2.85
CA PRO A 131 11.87 -11.71 -2.14
C PRO A 131 10.80 -12.44 -2.95
N TRP A 132 10.83 -13.76 -2.97
CA TRP A 132 9.77 -14.60 -3.53
C TRP A 132 8.88 -15.12 -2.42
N ILE A 133 7.64 -14.70 -2.41
CA ILE A 133 6.71 -14.91 -1.30
C ILE A 133 5.62 -15.89 -1.71
N GLU A 134 5.61 -17.05 -1.08
CA GLU A 134 4.48 -17.97 -1.13
C GLU A 134 3.40 -17.48 -0.16
N VAL A 135 2.27 -17.07 -0.69
CA VAL A 135 1.11 -16.63 0.10
C VAL A 135 0.40 -17.86 0.64
N THR A 136 0.33 -17.98 1.96
CA THR A 136 -0.35 -19.10 2.64
C THR A 136 -1.74 -18.75 3.11
N ASP A 137 -2.02 -17.46 3.32
CA ASP A 137 -3.35 -16.94 3.61
C ASP A 137 -3.41 -15.42 3.32
N PHE A 138 -4.63 -14.90 3.16
CA PHE A 138 -4.84 -13.47 3.03
C PHE A 138 -6.24 -13.05 3.46
N GLU A 139 -6.38 -11.80 3.88
CA GLU A 139 -7.65 -11.20 4.29
C GLU A 139 -7.77 -9.79 3.72
N LEU A 140 -9.00 -9.42 3.31
CA LEU A 140 -9.27 -8.05 2.88
C LEU A 140 -9.31 -7.13 4.09
N MET A 141 -8.65 -5.99 3.94
CA MET A 141 -8.64 -4.92 4.94
C MET A 141 -9.68 -3.85 4.58
N SER A 142 -10.15 -3.15 5.60
CA SER A 142 -10.96 -1.94 5.39
C SER A 142 -10.10 -0.78 4.87
N GLY A 143 -10.75 0.12 4.14
CA GLY A 143 -10.10 1.27 3.54
C GLY A 143 -9.34 0.92 2.26
N GLN A 144 -9.55 1.72 1.23
CA GLN A 144 -8.84 1.59 -0.04
C GLN A 144 -8.67 2.97 -0.66
N LEU A 145 -7.66 3.12 -1.48
CA LEU A 145 -7.56 4.27 -2.37
C LEU A 145 -8.52 4.07 -3.55
N ASP A 146 -9.16 5.14 -3.95
CA ASP A 146 -9.92 5.18 -5.18
C ASP A 146 -9.30 6.19 -6.16
N THR A 147 -9.77 6.17 -7.40
CA THR A 147 -9.25 7.04 -8.45
C THR A 147 -9.44 8.52 -8.13
N ALA A 148 -10.52 8.89 -7.40
CA ALA A 148 -10.76 10.28 -7.03
C ALA A 148 -9.72 10.76 -6.00
N VAL A 149 -9.50 9.99 -4.94
CA VAL A 149 -8.46 10.29 -3.93
C VAL A 149 -7.08 10.38 -4.56
N LEU A 150 -6.72 9.40 -5.40
CA LEU A 150 -5.45 9.41 -6.13
C LEU A 150 -5.29 10.65 -7.01
N THR A 151 -6.35 11.04 -7.72
CA THR A 151 -6.35 12.23 -8.59
C THR A 151 -6.12 13.51 -7.78
N HIS A 152 -6.81 13.67 -6.65
CA HIS A 152 -6.66 14.86 -5.81
C HIS A 152 -5.28 14.95 -5.16
N LEU A 153 -4.73 13.83 -4.69
CA LEU A 153 -3.37 13.77 -4.14
C LEU A 153 -2.33 14.11 -5.21
N TYR A 154 -2.42 13.49 -6.39
CA TYR A 154 -1.52 13.77 -7.50
C TYR A 154 -1.56 15.25 -7.93
N ARG A 155 -2.75 15.79 -8.16
CA ARG A 155 -2.92 17.20 -8.56
C ARG A 155 -2.44 18.16 -7.47
N GLY A 156 -2.74 17.83 -6.22
CA GLY A 156 -2.28 18.61 -5.08
C GLY A 156 -0.76 18.70 -5.02
N GLU A 157 -0.04 17.59 -5.12
CA GLU A 157 1.42 17.56 -5.12
C GLU A 157 2.01 18.29 -6.34
N ARG A 158 1.43 18.11 -7.54
CA ARG A 158 1.86 18.85 -8.74
C ARG A 158 1.68 20.36 -8.62
N LEU A 159 0.60 20.80 -7.97
CA LEU A 159 0.39 22.22 -7.68
C LEU A 159 1.37 22.74 -6.64
N MET A 160 1.73 21.94 -5.63
CA MET A 160 2.77 22.27 -4.66
C MET A 160 4.14 22.47 -5.34
N GLU A 161 4.53 21.60 -6.26
CA GLU A 161 5.76 21.72 -7.07
C GLU A 161 5.79 23.04 -7.85
N GLN A 162 4.63 23.50 -8.33
CA GLN A 162 4.47 24.77 -9.05
C GLN A 162 4.32 25.98 -8.10
N ARG A 163 4.34 25.76 -6.78
CA ARG A 163 4.10 26.77 -5.73
C ARG A 163 2.72 27.43 -5.81
N LEU A 164 1.73 26.72 -6.32
CA LEU A 164 0.35 27.17 -6.43
C LEU A 164 -0.44 26.78 -5.17
N TRP A 165 -0.01 27.27 -4.02
CA TRP A 165 -0.40 26.82 -2.69
C TRP A 165 -1.91 26.82 -2.46
N GLN A 166 -2.63 27.87 -2.83
CA GLN A 166 -4.09 27.93 -2.68
C GLN A 166 -4.82 26.86 -3.47
N ARG A 167 -4.37 26.62 -4.72
CA ARG A 167 -4.97 25.55 -5.54
C ARG A 167 -4.62 24.18 -5.02
N ALA A 168 -3.39 23.99 -4.54
CA ALA A 168 -2.99 22.75 -3.90
C ALA A 168 -3.86 22.44 -2.68
N ILE A 169 -4.15 23.45 -1.83
CA ILE A 169 -5.07 23.29 -0.70
C ILE A 169 -6.46 22.88 -1.18
N ALA A 170 -6.99 23.52 -2.23
CA ALA A 170 -8.30 23.16 -2.76
C ALA A 170 -8.38 21.70 -3.23
N GLU A 171 -7.38 21.23 -3.98
CA GLU A 171 -7.32 19.83 -4.42
C GLU A 171 -7.11 18.86 -3.26
N LEU A 172 -6.13 19.13 -2.39
CA LEU A 172 -5.82 18.26 -1.25
C LEU A 172 -6.99 18.15 -0.26
N SER A 173 -7.80 19.21 -0.10
CA SER A 173 -8.97 19.19 0.77
C SER A 173 -10.10 18.26 0.28
N LEU A 174 -10.06 17.85 -0.98
CA LEU A 174 -11.01 16.90 -1.57
C LEU A 174 -10.55 15.43 -1.42
N ALA A 175 -9.29 15.19 -1.05
CA ALA A 175 -8.76 13.84 -0.90
C ALA A 175 -9.25 13.10 0.37
N PRO A 176 -9.42 13.75 1.56
CA PRO A 176 -9.89 13.05 2.76
C PRO A 176 -11.34 12.58 2.61
N GLY A 177 -11.60 11.35 3.05
CA GLY A 177 -12.94 10.77 3.04
C GLY A 177 -13.02 9.51 3.89
N ALA A 178 -14.24 9.01 4.08
CA ALA A 178 -14.44 7.76 4.79
C ALA A 178 -13.77 6.60 4.06
N GLY A 179 -12.93 5.86 4.76
CA GLY A 179 -12.25 4.69 4.20
C GLY A 179 -10.95 4.99 3.45
N VAL A 180 -10.46 6.24 3.44
CA VAL A 180 -9.13 6.55 2.93
C VAL A 180 -8.07 5.96 3.88
N PRO A 181 -7.06 5.23 3.37
CA PRO A 181 -6.00 4.65 4.20
C PRO A 181 -5.19 5.71 4.95
N GLU A 182 -4.74 5.37 6.16
CA GLU A 182 -4.02 6.29 7.05
C GLU A 182 -2.79 6.94 6.43
N HIS A 183 -2.02 6.20 5.63
CA HIS A 183 -0.84 6.74 4.96
C HIS A 183 -1.19 7.86 3.95
N ALA A 184 -2.31 7.75 3.26
CA ALA A 184 -2.79 8.77 2.34
C ALA A 184 -3.38 9.98 3.09
N LEU A 185 -4.12 9.75 4.17
CA LEU A 185 -4.59 10.82 5.06
C LEU A 185 -3.41 11.59 5.67
N ARG A 186 -2.39 10.87 6.17
CA ARG A 186 -1.16 11.47 6.69
C ARG A 186 -0.48 12.35 5.66
N ALA A 187 -0.30 11.84 4.43
CA ALA A 187 0.29 12.61 3.33
C ALA A 187 -0.55 13.85 2.99
N THR A 188 -1.87 13.72 2.96
CA THR A 188 -2.78 14.84 2.71
C THR A 188 -2.64 15.92 3.77
N HIS A 189 -2.71 15.54 5.06
CA HIS A 189 -2.62 16.49 6.17
C HIS A 189 -1.24 17.14 6.22
N ARG A 190 -0.15 16.39 6.03
CA ARG A 190 1.20 16.97 5.92
C ARG A 190 1.28 17.99 4.80
N ASN A 191 0.80 17.67 3.61
CA ASN A 191 0.85 18.52 2.45
C ASN A 191 -0.01 19.80 2.61
N LEU A 192 -1.20 19.68 3.23
CA LEU A 192 -2.03 20.83 3.62
C LEU A 192 -1.27 21.75 4.59
N GLY A 193 -0.65 21.16 5.61
CA GLY A 193 0.17 21.90 6.57
C GLY A 193 1.31 22.65 5.89
N ILE A 194 2.03 22.01 4.95
CA ILE A 194 3.10 22.67 4.18
C ILE A 194 2.54 23.84 3.37
N CYS A 195 1.45 23.66 2.66
CA CYS A 195 0.85 24.73 1.86
C CYS A 195 0.44 25.95 2.72
N LEU A 196 -0.19 25.69 3.87
CA LEU A 196 -0.60 26.73 4.80
C LEU A 196 0.61 27.47 5.41
N LEU A 197 1.69 26.76 5.77
CA LEU A 197 2.94 27.37 6.20
C LEU A 197 3.52 28.30 5.12
N ARG A 198 3.51 27.87 3.87
CA ARG A 198 4.01 28.67 2.74
C ARG A 198 3.16 29.91 2.49
N MET A 199 1.92 29.92 2.91
CA MET A 199 1.01 31.07 2.85
C MET A 199 1.07 31.96 4.10
N GLY A 200 1.82 31.56 5.14
CA GLY A 200 1.90 32.27 6.40
C GLY A 200 0.76 31.99 7.39
N GLU A 201 -0.03 30.96 7.10
CA GLU A 201 -1.18 30.54 7.90
C GLU A 201 -0.76 29.51 8.96
N ALA A 202 0.25 29.86 9.78
CA ALA A 202 0.90 28.93 10.72
C ALA A 202 -0.07 28.28 11.70
N GLN A 203 -1.06 29.04 12.21
CA GLN A 203 -2.06 28.51 13.15
C GLN A 203 -2.96 27.45 12.50
N ALA A 204 -3.37 27.68 11.25
CA ALA A 204 -4.15 26.69 10.51
C ALA A 204 -3.31 25.46 10.13
N ALA A 205 -2.03 25.65 9.80
CA ALA A 205 -1.10 24.58 9.51
C ALA A 205 -0.91 23.61 10.69
N MET A 206 -0.87 24.13 11.92
CA MET A 206 -0.63 23.33 13.12
C MET A 206 -1.67 22.19 13.26
N SER A 207 -2.96 22.47 13.08
CA SER A 207 -4.01 21.46 13.24
C SER A 207 -3.85 20.30 12.23
N TYR A 208 -3.49 20.60 11.01
CA TYR A 208 -3.21 19.56 10.00
C TYR A 208 -1.94 18.77 10.30
N LEU A 209 -0.88 19.44 10.72
CA LEU A 209 0.39 18.78 11.05
C LEU A 209 0.26 17.91 12.31
N GLU A 210 -0.51 18.34 13.30
CA GLU A 210 -0.84 17.51 14.49
C GLU A 210 -1.62 16.26 14.08
N SER A 211 -2.64 16.41 13.22
CA SER A 211 -3.36 15.25 12.67
C SER A 211 -2.44 14.31 11.87
N ALA A 212 -1.50 14.86 11.11
CA ALA A 212 -0.51 14.04 10.40
C ALA A 212 0.44 13.30 11.36
N ALA A 213 0.82 13.94 12.48
CA ALA A 213 1.66 13.32 13.50
C ALA A 213 0.93 12.18 14.22
N GLU A 214 -0.36 12.33 14.53
CA GLU A 214 -1.18 11.28 15.14
C GLU A 214 -1.27 10.03 14.24
N LEU A 215 -1.30 10.21 12.91
CA LEU A 215 -1.34 9.13 11.93
C LEU A 215 0.06 8.51 11.64
N ALA A 216 1.13 9.08 12.18
CA ALA A 216 2.51 8.63 11.91
C ALA A 216 2.95 7.54 12.89
N HIS A 217 2.28 6.59 13.31
CA HIS A 217 2.63 5.42 14.16
C HIS A 217 4.12 5.32 14.61
N GLY A 218 4.71 6.45 14.97
CA GLY A 218 6.11 6.56 15.36
C GLY A 218 6.66 7.96 15.12
N GLN A 219 7.96 8.11 15.35
CA GLN A 219 8.64 9.38 15.19
C GLN A 219 8.79 9.73 13.69
N ASP A 220 8.24 10.86 13.28
CA ASP A 220 8.37 11.41 11.93
C ASP A 220 9.06 12.78 12.00
N LEU A 221 10.37 12.76 11.78
CA LEU A 221 11.21 13.97 11.88
C LEU A 221 10.79 15.09 10.92
N GLU A 222 10.21 14.76 9.76
CA GLU A 222 9.72 15.76 8.83
C GLU A 222 8.53 16.51 9.45
N ILE A 223 7.56 15.79 9.98
CA ILE A 223 6.37 16.38 10.61
C ILE A 223 6.76 17.16 11.88
N GLU A 224 7.66 16.62 12.70
CA GLU A 224 8.18 17.33 13.88
C GLU A 224 8.85 18.66 13.51
N ASN A 225 9.66 18.68 12.46
CA ASN A 225 10.28 19.90 11.95
C ASN A 225 9.25 20.90 11.44
N LEU A 226 8.24 20.44 10.71
CA LEU A 226 7.15 21.29 10.21
C LEU A 226 6.34 21.90 11.37
N LEU A 227 6.06 21.13 12.42
CA LEU A 227 5.41 21.63 13.64
C LEU A 227 6.27 22.67 14.36
N ALA A 228 7.58 22.44 14.46
CA ALA A 228 8.50 23.42 15.02
C ALA A 228 8.54 24.72 14.20
N MET A 229 8.52 24.59 12.87
CA MET A 229 8.40 25.75 11.97
C MET A 229 7.10 26.51 12.20
N ALA A 230 5.95 25.81 12.28
CA ALA A 230 4.66 26.42 12.52
C ALA A 230 4.60 27.23 13.82
N LYS A 231 5.21 26.70 14.89
CA LYS A 231 5.27 27.36 16.21
C LYS A 231 6.13 28.62 16.20
N ASN A 232 7.17 28.67 15.38
CA ASN A 232 8.16 29.75 15.36
C ASN A 232 7.97 30.73 14.19
N GLN A 233 7.02 30.47 13.31
CA GLN A 233 6.82 31.28 12.12
C GLN A 233 6.09 32.60 12.47
N PRO A 234 6.60 33.76 12.02
CA PRO A 234 5.82 34.98 12.10
C PRO A 234 4.56 34.89 11.22
N SER A 235 3.55 35.65 11.59
CA SER A 235 2.25 35.68 10.88
C SER A 235 2.28 36.30 9.48
N GLU A 236 3.46 36.48 8.89
CA GLU A 236 3.63 36.97 7.54
C GLU A 236 3.83 35.83 6.56
N ALA A 237 3.15 35.88 5.42
CA ALA A 237 3.28 34.89 4.37
C ALA A 237 4.71 34.86 3.81
N ILE A 238 5.32 33.65 3.82
CA ILE A 238 6.69 33.44 3.30
C ILE A 238 6.70 33.45 1.77
N ASP A 239 5.64 32.96 1.13
CA ASP A 239 5.55 32.89 -0.32
C ASP A 239 4.14 33.34 -0.78
N ARG A 240 4.09 34.55 -1.33
CA ARG A 240 2.86 35.16 -1.89
C ARG A 240 2.78 34.98 -3.40
N THR A 241 3.19 33.85 -3.92
CA THR A 241 3.14 33.61 -5.36
C THR A 241 1.71 33.75 -5.87
N VAL A 242 1.43 34.80 -6.60
CA VAL A 242 0.14 34.99 -7.25
C VAL A 242 0.03 33.97 -8.40
N ASP A 243 -0.96 33.13 -8.30
CA ASP A 243 -1.20 32.13 -9.32
C ASP A 243 -1.90 32.73 -10.54
N SER A 244 -1.14 32.88 -11.62
CA SER A 244 -1.67 33.24 -12.94
C SER A 244 -1.67 32.09 -13.95
N ARG A 245 -1.18 30.89 -13.54
CA ARG A 245 -1.02 29.73 -14.42
C ARG A 245 -2.07 28.67 -14.12
N GLY A 246 -2.79 28.25 -15.15
CA GLY A 246 -3.63 27.05 -15.06
C GLY A 246 -2.81 25.76 -15.11
N LEU A 247 -3.33 24.68 -14.57
CA LEU A 247 -2.86 23.35 -14.91
C LEU A 247 -2.95 23.16 -16.42
N LYS A 248 -1.86 22.72 -17.02
CA LYS A 248 -1.90 22.35 -18.44
C LYS A 248 -2.75 21.09 -18.57
N ASP A 249 -3.66 21.05 -19.56
CA ASP A 249 -4.49 19.88 -19.87
C ASP A 249 -3.68 18.61 -20.15
N SER A 250 -2.37 18.73 -20.41
CA SER A 250 -1.45 17.62 -20.63
C SER A 250 -1.02 16.90 -19.34
N GLU A 251 -1.33 17.42 -18.17
CA GLU A 251 -0.96 16.82 -16.87
C GLU A 251 -2.09 15.93 -16.34
N ARG A 252 -2.49 14.93 -17.13
CA ARG A 252 -3.41 13.90 -16.65
C ARG A 252 -2.68 12.95 -15.71
N PRO A 253 -3.30 12.58 -14.59
CA PRO A 253 -2.76 11.52 -13.75
C PRO A 253 -2.55 10.24 -14.57
N MET A 254 -1.45 9.52 -14.29
CA MET A 254 -1.11 8.33 -15.06
C MET A 254 -2.18 7.23 -15.02
N TRP A 255 -2.97 7.17 -13.94
CA TRP A 255 -4.09 6.22 -13.83
C TRP A 255 -5.29 6.57 -14.72
N GLU A 256 -5.45 7.83 -15.16
CA GLU A 256 -6.43 8.21 -16.17
C GLU A 256 -6.01 7.76 -17.60
N ALA A 257 -4.71 7.51 -17.79
CA ALA A 257 -4.19 6.96 -19.05
C ALA A 257 -4.33 5.43 -19.13
N PHE A 258 -4.63 4.78 -18.00
CA PHE A 258 -4.95 3.37 -17.97
C PHE A 258 -6.46 3.22 -18.14
N ASP A 259 -6.92 3.03 -19.36
CA ASP A 259 -8.20 2.35 -19.59
C ASP A 259 -8.17 1.06 -18.76
N GLY A 260 -9.21 0.79 -17.99
CA GLY A 260 -9.27 -0.22 -16.94
C GLY A 260 -8.86 -1.65 -17.28
N ASP A 261 -8.38 -1.90 -18.48
CA ASP A 261 -7.88 -3.18 -18.99
C ASP A 261 -6.34 -3.21 -19.16
N LYS A 262 -5.62 -2.13 -18.85
CA LYS A 262 -4.16 -2.12 -18.99
C LYS A 262 -3.49 -2.30 -17.64
N GLU A 263 -2.94 -3.49 -17.43
CA GLU A 263 -2.12 -3.83 -16.27
C GLU A 263 -0.99 -2.82 -16.04
N PRO A 264 -0.76 -2.38 -14.78
CA PRO A 264 0.40 -1.57 -14.45
C PRO A 264 1.67 -2.34 -14.86
N ARG A 265 2.50 -1.71 -15.68
CA ARG A 265 3.73 -2.34 -16.17
C ARG A 265 4.71 -2.47 -15.02
N SER A 266 4.86 -3.67 -14.48
CA SER A 266 5.96 -4.01 -13.58
C SER A 266 7.29 -3.70 -14.26
N LYS A 267 8.21 -3.03 -13.53
CA LYS A 267 9.60 -2.88 -13.97
C LYS A 267 10.37 -4.20 -14.01
N VAL A 268 9.78 -5.27 -13.49
CA VAL A 268 10.31 -6.62 -13.67
C VAL A 268 10.13 -7.00 -15.14
N ARG A 269 10.96 -6.40 -15.97
CA ARG A 269 11.23 -6.90 -17.31
C ARG A 269 11.83 -8.29 -17.10
N MET A 270 10.96 -9.31 -17.08
CA MET A 270 11.48 -10.66 -17.19
C MET A 270 12.33 -10.67 -18.45
N MET A 271 13.63 -10.89 -18.29
CA MET A 271 14.54 -11.02 -19.42
C MET A 271 13.96 -12.08 -20.36
N ARG A 272 13.73 -11.68 -21.59
CA ARG A 272 13.48 -12.61 -22.69
C ARG A 272 14.72 -13.42 -22.97
#